data_8c2c6a302d97613ee928830035c23f12
#
_entry.id   8c2c6a302d97613ee928830035c23f12
#
_cell.length_a   1.000
_cell.length_b   1.000
_cell.length_c   1.000
_cell.angle_alpha   90.00
_cell.angle_beta   90.00
_cell.angle_gamma   90.00
#
_symmetry.space_group_name_H-M   'P 1'
#
loop_
_entity.id
_entity.type
_entity.pdbx_description
1 polymer ?
#
loop_
_entity_poly.entity_id
_entity_poly.type
_entity_poly.pdbx_seq_one_letter_code
_entity_poly.pdbx_strand_id
1 'polypeptide(L)'
;HALYRAGGVSDIGSLRNVQLVRNGKNIATIDVYQFIMKGNIQDDIRLQEGDVVIVPAYDVLVKIDGKVKRPMRFEMKKDENLSTLISYAGGFDADAYTRSLRVVRQNGQEYEVNTVKDLDYSVYKMRNGDVVTAEAILNRFTNKLEIRGAVYRPGIYQLNGKLNTVRELVNEAQGLTGDAFLNRAVLYRQREDLTTEVIPVDIKAIMDGTSQNIILAKNDILYIPSIHDLEDRGDVVIHGEVAKPDSYPYADNMTLEDLVIQAGGLREAASVVRVDVSRRIKNPHSTVNSDTIGQIYTFSLKEGFIVDGTPGFVLQPYDEVY
;
A
#
# COMPACT_ATOMS: atom_id res chain seq x y z
N HIS A 1 10.13 -10.36 45.20
CA HIS A 1 9.13 -9.59 45.98
C HIS A 1 9.75 -8.40 46.73
N ALA A 2 10.97 -8.52 47.32
CA ALA A 2 11.61 -7.41 48.09
C ALA A 2 11.87 -6.17 47.21
N LEU A 3 12.45 -6.36 46.02
CA LEU A 3 12.69 -5.27 45.05
C LEU A 3 11.40 -4.54 44.68
N TYR A 4 10.32 -5.28 44.42
CA TYR A 4 9.02 -4.70 44.13
C TYR A 4 8.48 -3.85 45.30
N ARG A 5 8.59 -4.34 46.51
CA ARG A 5 8.15 -3.60 47.71
C ARG A 5 9.01 -2.37 48.02
N ALA A 6 10.27 -2.38 47.60
CA ALA A 6 11.18 -1.26 47.72
C ALA A 6 10.99 -0.18 46.60
N GLY A 7 10.02 -0.37 45.71
CA GLY A 7 9.76 0.56 44.61
C GLY A 7 10.55 0.26 43.33
N GLY A 8 11.18 -0.91 43.23
CA GLY A 8 11.96 -1.32 42.06
C GLY A 8 13.45 -1.04 42.21
N VAL A 9 14.10 -0.90 41.05
CA VAL A 9 15.53 -0.60 40.89
C VAL A 9 15.65 0.79 40.27
N SER A 10 16.59 1.61 40.72
CA SER A 10 16.86 2.92 40.12
C SER A 10 17.38 2.80 38.68
N ASP A 11 17.32 3.89 37.91
CA ASP A 11 17.74 3.94 36.49
C ASP A 11 19.20 3.51 36.26
N ILE A 12 20.05 3.65 37.27
CA ILE A 12 21.45 3.23 37.22
C ILE A 12 21.69 1.86 37.86
N GLY A 13 20.68 1.26 38.48
CA GLY A 13 20.82 0.01 39.22
C GLY A 13 20.84 -1.20 38.30
N SER A 14 21.71 -2.17 38.62
CA SER A 14 21.83 -3.42 37.86
C SER A 14 20.69 -4.37 38.19
N LEU A 15 20.04 -4.90 37.16
CA LEU A 15 19.10 -6.03 37.22
C LEU A 15 19.83 -7.38 37.12
N ARG A 16 21.12 -7.37 36.80
CA ARG A 16 21.92 -8.55 36.50
C ARG A 16 22.89 -8.92 37.62
N ASN A 17 23.02 -8.03 38.63
CA ASN A 17 23.96 -8.18 39.76
C ASN A 17 23.35 -7.75 41.08
N VAL A 18 22.13 -8.20 41.37
CA VAL A 18 21.51 -7.92 42.70
C VAL A 18 22.10 -8.85 43.73
N GLN A 19 22.73 -8.29 44.76
CA GLN A 19 23.45 -9.05 45.80
C GLN A 19 22.62 -9.17 47.06
N LEU A 20 22.58 -10.37 47.62
CA LEU A 20 22.01 -10.62 48.94
C LEU A 20 23.13 -10.84 49.96
N VAL A 21 23.23 -9.92 50.90
CA VAL A 21 24.26 -9.95 51.95
C VAL A 21 23.61 -10.34 53.24
N ARG A 22 24.16 -11.36 53.92
CA ARG A 22 23.79 -11.85 55.26
C ARG A 22 25.00 -11.90 56.16
N ASN A 23 24.91 -11.30 57.33
CA ASN A 23 26.01 -11.25 58.29
C ASN A 23 27.33 -10.72 57.65
N GLY A 24 27.24 -9.71 56.78
CA GLY A 24 28.40 -9.12 56.10
C GLY A 24 28.99 -9.92 54.95
N LYS A 25 28.40 -11.08 54.61
CA LYS A 25 28.86 -11.92 53.50
C LYS A 25 27.83 -11.97 52.37
N ASN A 26 28.28 -11.82 51.12
CA ASN A 26 27.46 -12.06 49.94
C ASN A 26 27.11 -13.56 49.85
N ILE A 27 25.86 -13.91 50.02
CA ILE A 27 25.35 -15.27 49.99
C ILE A 27 24.71 -15.63 48.65
N ALA A 28 24.31 -14.66 47.83
CA ALA A 28 23.75 -14.87 46.50
C ALA A 28 23.90 -13.65 45.63
N THR A 29 24.09 -13.87 44.36
CA THR A 29 23.98 -12.84 43.29
C THR A 29 22.87 -13.22 42.35
N ILE A 30 21.84 -12.39 42.28
CA ILE A 30 20.61 -12.65 41.56
C ILE A 30 20.63 -11.92 40.25
N ASP A 31 20.42 -12.65 39.16
CA ASP A 31 20.24 -12.12 37.81
C ASP A 31 18.74 -12.13 37.46
N VAL A 32 18.11 -10.97 37.57
CA VAL A 32 16.66 -10.82 37.34
C VAL A 32 16.25 -11.16 35.92
N TYR A 33 17.19 -11.05 34.95
CA TYR A 33 16.94 -11.48 33.57
C TYR A 33 16.72 -12.98 33.45
N GLN A 34 17.37 -13.82 34.28
CA GLN A 34 17.10 -15.24 34.32
C GLN A 34 15.64 -15.52 34.69
N PHE A 35 15.11 -14.76 35.62
CA PHE A 35 13.69 -14.85 35.99
C PHE A 35 12.77 -14.31 34.88
N ILE A 36 13.00 -13.07 34.41
CA ILE A 36 12.09 -12.39 33.46
C ILE A 36 12.13 -13.04 32.07
N MET A 37 13.32 -13.41 31.58
CA MET A 37 13.51 -13.91 30.21
C MET A 37 13.40 -15.44 30.10
N LYS A 38 13.74 -16.16 31.16
CA LYS A 38 13.83 -17.63 31.14
C LYS A 38 12.93 -18.34 32.14
N GLY A 39 12.24 -17.59 33.02
CA GLY A 39 11.41 -18.18 34.08
C GLY A 39 12.21 -18.94 35.16
N ASN A 40 13.52 -18.74 35.22
CA ASN A 40 14.39 -19.43 36.18
C ASN A 40 14.31 -18.75 37.54
N ILE A 41 13.90 -19.51 38.58
CA ILE A 41 13.71 -19.06 39.94
C ILE A 41 14.76 -19.65 40.94
N GLN A 42 15.79 -20.31 40.41
CA GLN A 42 16.77 -21.01 41.27
C GLN A 42 17.48 -20.05 42.25
N ASP A 43 17.65 -18.79 41.89
CA ASP A 43 18.31 -17.76 42.71
C ASP A 43 17.34 -16.99 43.62
N ASP A 44 16.04 -17.38 43.64
CA ASP A 44 15.05 -16.71 44.51
C ASP A 44 15.15 -17.24 45.96
N ILE A 45 16.00 -16.62 46.74
CA ILE A 45 16.28 -17.01 48.10
C ILE A 45 15.33 -16.29 49.07
N ARG A 46 14.80 -17.05 50.08
CA ARG A 46 13.97 -16.49 51.13
C ARG A 46 14.78 -15.56 52.02
N LEU A 47 14.34 -14.32 52.14
CA LEU A 47 14.97 -13.32 53.00
C LEU A 47 14.76 -13.67 54.47
N GLN A 48 15.75 -13.32 55.29
CA GLN A 48 15.76 -13.42 56.76
C GLN A 48 15.93 -12.04 57.36
N GLU A 49 15.63 -11.95 58.64
CA GLU A 49 15.84 -10.71 59.40
C GLU A 49 17.34 -10.35 59.41
N GLY A 50 17.64 -9.07 59.14
CA GLY A 50 19.02 -8.58 59.03
C GLY A 50 19.68 -8.77 57.64
N ASP A 51 18.98 -9.34 56.68
CA ASP A 51 19.48 -9.40 55.29
C ASP A 51 19.51 -8.01 54.67
N VAL A 52 20.54 -7.74 53.88
CA VAL A 52 20.71 -6.51 53.11
C VAL A 52 20.73 -6.86 51.61
N VAL A 53 19.84 -6.23 50.84
CA VAL A 53 19.83 -6.35 49.37
C VAL A 53 20.57 -5.15 48.79
N ILE A 54 21.66 -5.42 48.10
CA ILE A 54 22.49 -4.39 47.42
C ILE A 54 22.24 -4.44 45.91
N VAL A 55 21.92 -3.30 45.33
CA VAL A 55 21.78 -3.13 43.90
C VAL A 55 22.88 -2.19 43.41
N PRO A 56 24.01 -2.71 42.88
CA PRO A 56 25.08 -1.89 42.33
C PRO A 56 24.66 -1.25 41.01
N ALA A 57 25.47 -0.31 40.50
CA ALA A 57 25.27 0.23 39.15
C ALA A 57 25.53 -0.84 38.08
N TYR A 58 24.85 -0.70 36.92
CA TYR A 58 25.10 -1.57 35.77
C TYR A 58 26.48 -1.31 35.14
N ASP A 59 27.09 -2.35 34.57
CA ASP A 59 28.39 -2.24 33.86
C ASP A 59 28.22 -1.90 32.38
N VAL A 60 27.32 -2.58 31.70
CA VAL A 60 27.11 -2.48 30.22
C VAL A 60 25.63 -2.28 29.95
N LEU A 61 25.29 -1.13 29.40
CA LEU A 61 23.95 -0.83 28.92
C LEU A 61 23.99 -0.57 27.40
N VAL A 62 23.19 -1.33 26.65
CA VAL A 62 23.16 -1.30 25.17
C VAL A 62 21.77 -0.97 24.72
N LYS A 63 21.65 -0.08 23.73
CA LYS A 63 20.37 0.20 23.06
C LYS A 63 20.26 -0.66 21.80
N ILE A 64 19.11 -1.29 21.58
CA ILE A 64 18.72 -1.87 20.30
C ILE A 64 17.46 -1.20 19.79
N ASP A 65 17.44 -0.87 18.49
CA ASP A 65 16.41 -0.08 17.84
C ASP A 65 16.07 -0.62 16.44
N GLY A 66 15.00 -0.08 15.83
CA GLY A 66 14.56 -0.47 14.50
C GLY A 66 13.70 -1.73 14.48
N LYS A 67 13.95 -2.64 13.54
CA LYS A 67 13.09 -3.79 13.26
C LYS A 67 13.38 -5.02 14.16
N VAL A 68 13.14 -4.83 15.44
CA VAL A 68 13.17 -5.88 16.47
C VAL A 68 11.87 -5.83 17.28
N LYS A 69 11.46 -6.96 17.86
CA LYS A 69 10.18 -7.05 18.58
C LYS A 69 10.10 -6.20 19.85
N ARG A 70 11.25 -5.92 20.49
CA ARG A 70 11.34 -5.06 21.69
C ARG A 70 12.50 -4.08 21.57
N PRO A 71 12.30 -2.96 20.86
CA PRO A 71 13.31 -1.91 20.76
C PRO A 71 13.40 -1.19 22.12
N MET A 72 14.51 -1.39 22.83
CA MET A 72 14.75 -0.77 24.14
C MET A 72 16.23 -0.88 24.54
N ARG A 73 16.54 -0.43 25.76
CA ARG A 73 17.86 -0.65 26.36
C ARG A 73 17.88 -1.93 27.16
N PHE A 74 18.97 -2.69 27.00
CA PHE A 74 19.20 -3.91 27.74
C PHE A 74 20.53 -3.83 28.50
N GLU A 75 20.53 -4.30 29.73
CA GLU A 75 21.75 -4.53 30.49
C GLU A 75 22.39 -5.81 30.02
N MET A 76 23.67 -5.72 29.63
CA MET A 76 24.46 -6.85 29.14
C MET A 76 25.58 -7.21 30.12
N LYS A 77 26.00 -8.47 30.14
CA LYS A 77 27.24 -8.89 30.79
C LYS A 77 28.41 -8.69 29.83
N LYS A 78 29.62 -8.55 30.37
CA LYS A 78 30.84 -8.28 29.57
C LYS A 78 31.19 -9.38 28.55
N ASP A 79 30.74 -10.59 28.79
CA ASP A 79 30.92 -11.76 27.93
C ASP A 79 29.80 -11.97 26.89
N GLU A 80 28.69 -11.27 27.03
CA GLU A 80 27.54 -11.39 26.14
C GLU A 80 27.79 -10.68 24.79
N ASN A 81 27.14 -11.20 23.77
CA ASN A 81 27.35 -10.83 22.38
C ASN A 81 26.06 -10.29 21.73
N LEU A 82 26.17 -9.88 20.47
CA LEU A 82 25.05 -9.31 19.70
C LEU A 82 23.90 -10.31 19.52
N SER A 83 24.18 -11.61 19.39
CA SER A 83 23.13 -12.65 19.32
C SER A 83 22.32 -12.73 20.61
N THR A 84 22.97 -12.57 21.77
CA THR A 84 22.29 -12.49 23.08
C THR A 84 21.38 -11.26 23.16
N LEU A 85 21.87 -10.10 22.71
CA LEU A 85 21.07 -8.87 22.67
C LEU A 85 19.81 -9.04 21.79
N ILE A 86 19.96 -9.63 20.60
CA ILE A 86 18.84 -9.95 19.70
C ILE A 86 17.83 -10.85 20.42
N SER A 87 18.29 -11.85 21.14
CA SER A 87 17.43 -12.74 21.93
C SER A 87 16.65 -11.99 23.01
N TYR A 88 17.28 -11.06 23.71
CA TYR A 88 16.60 -10.19 24.69
C TYR A 88 15.56 -9.28 24.05
N ALA A 89 15.84 -8.77 22.86
CA ALA A 89 14.88 -8.01 22.06
C ALA A 89 13.73 -8.86 21.51
N GLY A 90 13.70 -10.17 21.78
CA GLY A 90 12.66 -11.09 21.31
C GLY A 90 12.82 -11.51 19.85
N GLY A 91 13.98 -11.24 19.24
CA GLY A 91 14.25 -11.48 17.84
C GLY A 91 13.84 -10.33 16.93
N PHE A 92 13.91 -10.57 15.63
CA PHE A 92 13.61 -9.62 14.57
C PHE A 92 12.11 -9.54 14.27
N ASP A 93 11.67 -8.40 13.77
CA ASP A 93 10.38 -8.26 13.12
C ASP A 93 10.36 -8.98 11.75
N ALA A 94 9.16 -9.20 11.21
CA ALA A 94 8.99 -9.95 9.95
C ALA A 94 9.64 -9.26 8.74
N ASP A 95 9.72 -7.93 8.75
CA ASP A 95 10.29 -7.10 7.69
C ASP A 95 11.72 -6.61 8.01
N ALA A 96 12.39 -7.23 8.98
CA ALA A 96 13.77 -6.89 9.33
C ALA A 96 14.78 -7.39 8.28
N TYR A 97 15.77 -6.57 7.98
CA TYR A 97 16.96 -6.97 7.23
C TYR A 97 17.96 -7.65 8.18
N THR A 98 17.95 -8.98 8.17
CA THR A 98 18.70 -9.80 9.15
C THR A 98 20.14 -10.12 8.76
N ARG A 99 20.59 -9.74 7.56
CA ARG A 99 21.94 -10.07 7.06
C ARG A 99 23.05 -9.25 7.70
N SER A 100 22.73 -8.09 8.21
CA SER A 100 23.67 -7.26 8.97
C SER A 100 22.94 -6.29 9.88
N LEU A 101 23.59 -5.93 10.98
CA LEU A 101 23.17 -4.89 11.90
C LEU A 101 24.23 -3.78 11.94
N ARG A 102 23.77 -2.56 12.10
CA ARG A 102 24.65 -1.41 12.34
C ARG A 102 24.81 -1.19 13.83
N VAL A 103 26.05 -1.14 14.27
CA VAL A 103 26.41 -0.84 15.67
C VAL A 103 27.18 0.47 15.70
N VAL A 104 26.63 1.47 16.38
CA VAL A 104 27.31 2.72 16.67
C VAL A 104 27.94 2.60 18.06
N ARG A 105 29.22 2.81 18.16
CA ARG A 105 30.03 2.66 19.37
C ARG A 105 30.82 3.94 19.63
N GLN A 106 31.01 4.26 20.90
CA GLN A 106 31.87 5.37 21.33
C GLN A 106 33.27 4.79 21.67
N ASN A 107 34.32 5.42 21.14
CA ASN A 107 35.71 5.03 21.41
C ASN A 107 36.39 5.95 22.45
N GLY A 108 35.64 6.87 23.07
CA GLY A 108 36.14 7.83 24.05
C GLY A 108 36.46 9.20 23.45
N GLN A 109 36.55 9.33 22.15
CA GLN A 109 36.80 10.60 21.42
C GLN A 109 35.71 10.84 20.36
N GLU A 110 35.34 9.80 19.62
CA GLU A 110 34.46 9.88 18.45
C GLU A 110 33.50 8.69 18.44
N TYR A 111 32.55 8.73 17.50
CA TYR A 111 31.68 7.60 17.18
C TYR A 111 32.29 6.73 16.08
N GLU A 112 32.26 5.43 16.28
CA GLU A 112 32.63 4.41 15.32
C GLU A 112 31.40 3.66 14.84
N VAL A 113 31.28 3.45 13.53
CA VAL A 113 30.18 2.67 12.93
C VAL A 113 30.71 1.31 12.51
N ASN A 114 30.12 0.27 13.06
CA ASN A 114 30.44 -1.12 12.70
C ASN A 114 29.23 -1.76 12.01
N THR A 115 29.45 -2.35 10.83
CA THR A 115 28.47 -3.20 10.16
C THR A 115 28.78 -4.65 10.48
N VAL A 116 28.00 -5.25 11.38
CA VAL A 116 28.19 -6.63 11.82
C VAL A 116 27.31 -7.54 10.97
N LYS A 117 27.91 -8.55 10.33
CA LYS A 117 27.18 -9.53 9.51
C LYS A 117 26.56 -10.62 10.39
N ASP A 118 25.54 -11.29 9.85
CA ASP A 118 24.79 -12.34 10.54
C ASP A 118 25.70 -13.47 11.07
N LEU A 119 26.74 -13.83 10.33
CA LEU A 119 27.73 -14.84 10.73
C LEU A 119 28.54 -14.44 11.99
N ASP A 120 28.67 -13.14 12.25
CA ASP A 120 29.48 -12.58 13.32
C ASP A 120 28.69 -12.24 14.58
N TYR A 121 27.34 -12.34 14.57
CA TYR A 121 26.49 -11.97 15.71
C TYR A 121 26.87 -12.72 17.01
N SER A 122 27.27 -13.97 16.92
CA SER A 122 27.62 -14.81 18.06
C SER A 122 28.99 -14.51 18.65
N VAL A 123 29.85 -13.81 17.91
CA VAL A 123 31.23 -13.49 18.36
C VAL A 123 31.42 -11.99 18.65
N TYR A 124 30.55 -11.14 18.12
CA TYR A 124 30.62 -9.68 18.33
C TYR A 124 30.20 -9.30 19.74
N LYS A 125 31.15 -8.93 20.59
CA LYS A 125 30.90 -8.55 21.97
C LYS A 125 30.37 -7.12 22.07
N MET A 126 29.33 -6.96 22.90
CA MET A 126 28.72 -5.68 23.18
C MET A 126 29.53 -4.88 24.19
N ARG A 127 29.51 -3.53 24.06
CA ARG A 127 30.17 -2.61 25.00
C ARG A 127 29.16 -1.60 25.52
N ASN A 128 29.47 -1.03 26.68
CA ASN A 128 28.62 0.01 27.27
C ASN A 128 28.45 1.20 26.30
N GLY A 129 27.19 1.64 26.12
CA GLY A 129 26.83 2.73 25.24
C GLY A 129 26.66 2.36 23.77
N ASP A 130 26.82 1.08 23.37
CA ASP A 130 26.56 0.64 22.00
C ASP A 130 25.08 0.91 21.64
N VAL A 131 24.86 1.38 20.41
CA VAL A 131 23.54 1.54 19.80
C VAL A 131 23.46 0.65 18.58
N VAL A 132 22.61 -0.35 18.66
CA VAL A 132 22.36 -1.31 17.56
C VAL A 132 21.11 -0.93 16.82
N THR A 133 21.18 -0.92 15.49
CA THR A 133 20.02 -0.65 14.63
C THR A 133 19.78 -1.82 13.68
N ALA A 134 18.57 -2.40 13.73
CA ALA A 134 18.07 -3.36 12.76
C ALA A 134 17.26 -2.62 11.71
N GLU A 135 17.73 -2.66 10.45
CA GLU A 135 17.06 -1.99 9.35
C GLU A 135 15.92 -2.84 8.78
N ALA A 136 15.00 -2.21 8.05
CA ALA A 136 13.99 -2.93 7.29
C ALA A 136 14.57 -3.51 5.98
N ILE A 137 13.95 -4.57 5.46
CA ILE A 137 14.17 -5.01 4.08
C ILE A 137 13.79 -3.88 3.11
N LEU A 138 14.39 -3.87 1.93
CA LEU A 138 14.09 -2.87 0.91
C LEU A 138 12.64 -3.03 0.45
N ASN A 139 11.91 -1.91 0.37
CA ASN A 139 10.54 -1.88 -0.13
C ASN A 139 10.52 -2.04 -1.67
N ARG A 140 10.92 -3.21 -2.15
CA ARG A 140 10.91 -3.56 -3.57
C ARG A 140 10.67 -5.05 -3.75
N PHE A 141 10.05 -5.41 -4.87
CA PHE A 141 9.84 -6.80 -5.25
C PHE A 141 11.03 -7.32 -6.08
N THR A 142 11.34 -8.58 -5.93
CA THR A 142 12.39 -9.24 -6.73
C THR A 142 11.93 -9.68 -8.10
N ASN A 143 10.63 -9.94 -8.25
CA ASN A 143 10.03 -10.60 -9.42
C ASN A 143 8.59 -10.13 -9.71
N LYS A 144 8.32 -8.86 -9.47
CA LYS A 144 6.99 -8.28 -9.70
C LYS A 144 6.73 -8.05 -11.18
N LEU A 145 5.54 -8.45 -11.64
CA LEU A 145 4.84 -7.94 -12.82
C LEU A 145 3.54 -7.30 -12.38
N GLU A 146 3.01 -6.39 -13.17
CA GLU A 146 1.70 -5.80 -12.91
C GLU A 146 0.90 -5.69 -14.21
N ILE A 147 -0.40 -6.01 -14.15
CA ILE A 147 -1.33 -5.79 -15.25
C ILE A 147 -2.49 -4.94 -14.76
N ARG A 148 -2.87 -3.94 -15.57
CA ARG A 148 -3.92 -2.97 -15.27
C ARG A 148 -4.88 -2.80 -16.44
N GLY A 149 -6.07 -2.28 -16.15
CA GLY A 149 -7.08 -1.93 -17.13
C GLY A 149 -8.00 -3.09 -17.47
N ALA A 150 -8.34 -3.24 -18.76
CA ALA A 150 -9.40 -4.09 -19.28
C ALA A 150 -9.04 -5.59 -19.33
N VAL A 151 -8.83 -6.18 -18.15
CA VAL A 151 -8.62 -7.62 -17.93
C VAL A 151 -9.53 -8.10 -16.78
N TYR A 152 -9.86 -9.37 -16.75
CA TYR A 152 -10.74 -9.90 -15.69
C TYR A 152 -10.12 -9.83 -14.30
N ARG A 153 -8.78 -9.97 -14.19
CA ARG A 153 -8.07 -9.90 -12.90
C ARG A 153 -6.85 -8.97 -12.98
N PRO A 154 -7.06 -7.66 -12.90
CA PRO A 154 -5.95 -6.73 -12.78
C PRO A 154 -5.24 -6.91 -11.44
N GLY A 155 -3.93 -6.70 -11.39
CA GLY A 155 -3.15 -6.82 -10.17
C GLY A 155 -1.69 -7.15 -10.37
N ILE A 156 -1.07 -7.59 -9.29
CA ILE A 156 0.35 -7.96 -9.24
C ILE A 156 0.50 -9.46 -9.45
N TYR A 157 1.46 -9.81 -10.30
CA TYR A 157 1.79 -11.18 -10.68
C TYR A 157 3.28 -11.47 -10.50
N GLN A 158 3.61 -12.74 -10.43
CA GLN A 158 4.97 -13.22 -10.28
C GLN A 158 5.64 -13.44 -11.64
N LEU A 159 6.73 -12.73 -11.92
CA LEU A 159 7.64 -13.09 -13.01
C LEU A 159 8.39 -14.39 -12.65
N ASN A 160 8.25 -15.42 -13.48
CA ASN A 160 8.94 -16.71 -13.32
C ASN A 160 9.15 -17.38 -14.68
N GLY A 161 9.74 -18.59 -14.70
CA GLY A 161 10.03 -19.31 -15.94
C GLY A 161 8.80 -19.72 -16.78
N LYS A 162 7.58 -19.68 -16.21
CA LYS A 162 6.32 -19.99 -16.91
C LYS A 162 5.55 -18.75 -17.30
N LEU A 163 5.63 -17.69 -16.48
CA LEU A 163 4.97 -16.41 -16.72
C LEU A 163 6.06 -15.36 -16.97
N ASN A 164 6.42 -15.19 -18.22
CA ASN A 164 7.51 -14.30 -18.64
C ASN A 164 7.23 -13.55 -19.94
N THR A 165 6.01 -13.65 -20.50
CA THR A 165 5.60 -12.93 -21.70
C THR A 165 4.25 -12.25 -21.54
N VAL A 166 3.95 -11.30 -22.44
CA VAL A 166 2.68 -10.56 -22.44
C VAL A 166 1.48 -11.51 -22.56
N ARG A 167 1.53 -12.49 -23.47
CA ARG A 167 0.44 -13.46 -23.65
C ARG A 167 0.16 -14.25 -22.38
N GLU A 168 1.21 -14.73 -21.74
CA GLU A 168 1.08 -15.50 -20.49
C GLU A 168 0.52 -14.66 -19.37
N LEU A 169 0.94 -13.39 -19.26
CA LEU A 169 0.42 -12.46 -18.25
C LEU A 169 -1.07 -12.18 -18.46
N VAL A 170 -1.51 -11.96 -19.72
CA VAL A 170 -2.93 -11.78 -20.03
C VAL A 170 -3.74 -13.04 -19.71
N ASN A 171 -3.21 -14.22 -20.03
CA ASN A 171 -3.87 -15.49 -19.72
C ASN A 171 -3.98 -15.73 -18.22
N GLU A 172 -2.92 -15.42 -17.46
CA GLU A 172 -2.94 -15.55 -15.99
C GLU A 172 -3.92 -14.56 -15.35
N ALA A 173 -4.10 -13.38 -15.98
CA ALA A 173 -5.14 -12.42 -15.61
C ALA A 173 -6.55 -12.85 -16.05
N GLN A 174 -6.72 -14.10 -16.49
CA GLN A 174 -7.97 -14.71 -16.97
C GLN A 174 -8.52 -14.08 -18.26
N GLY A 175 -7.67 -13.43 -19.03
CA GLY A 175 -8.03 -12.86 -20.32
C GLY A 175 -8.49 -11.41 -20.26
N LEU A 176 -8.91 -10.93 -21.42
CA LEU A 176 -9.35 -9.56 -21.68
C LEU A 176 -10.84 -9.43 -21.42
N THR A 177 -11.28 -8.29 -20.90
CA THR A 177 -12.71 -7.95 -20.84
C THR A 177 -13.22 -7.57 -22.24
N GLY A 178 -14.55 -7.62 -22.43
CA GLY A 178 -15.18 -7.33 -23.74
C GLY A 178 -14.98 -5.90 -24.24
N ASP A 179 -14.61 -5.00 -23.34
CA ASP A 179 -14.34 -3.58 -23.62
C ASP A 179 -12.84 -3.27 -23.79
N ALA A 180 -11.98 -4.29 -23.85
CA ALA A 180 -10.54 -4.08 -24.00
C ALA A 180 -10.18 -3.46 -25.36
N PHE A 181 -9.38 -2.39 -25.37
CA PHE A 181 -8.84 -1.80 -26.59
C PHE A 181 -7.63 -2.59 -27.07
N LEU A 182 -7.85 -3.47 -28.05
CA LEU A 182 -6.90 -4.50 -28.47
C LEU A 182 -5.73 -3.99 -29.30
N ASN A 183 -5.94 -2.90 -30.06
CA ASN A 183 -4.97 -2.44 -31.04
C ASN A 183 -3.73 -1.78 -30.43
N ARG A 184 -3.86 -1.26 -29.21
CA ARG A 184 -2.76 -0.57 -28.54
C ARG A 184 -2.91 -0.63 -27.01
N ALA A 185 -2.17 -1.53 -26.42
CA ALA A 185 -1.84 -1.49 -24.99
C ALA A 185 -0.47 -0.83 -24.77
N VAL A 186 -0.13 -0.61 -23.53
CA VAL A 186 1.11 0.08 -23.13
C VAL A 186 1.85 -0.75 -22.12
N LEU A 187 3.09 -1.09 -22.43
CA LEU A 187 4.01 -1.71 -21.48
C LEU A 187 4.97 -0.65 -20.94
N TYR A 188 4.88 -0.37 -19.64
CA TYR A 188 5.82 0.49 -18.93
C TYR A 188 6.95 -0.36 -18.38
N ARG A 189 8.17 -0.07 -18.81
CA ARG A 189 9.39 -0.77 -18.38
C ARG A 189 10.34 0.19 -17.70
N GLN A 190 10.83 -0.19 -16.54
CA GLN A 190 11.86 0.57 -15.85
C GLN A 190 13.25 0.17 -16.37
N ARG A 191 14.02 1.13 -16.82
CA ARG A 191 15.43 0.97 -17.21
C ARG A 191 16.35 0.89 -15.99
N GLU A 192 17.62 0.58 -16.21
CA GLU A 192 18.63 0.49 -15.14
C GLU A 192 18.87 1.83 -14.44
N ASP A 193 18.75 2.95 -15.16
CA ASP A 193 18.85 4.32 -14.65
C ASP A 193 17.56 4.80 -13.93
N LEU A 194 16.60 3.90 -13.71
CA LEU A 194 15.30 4.13 -13.11
C LEU A 194 14.33 5.00 -13.94
N THR A 195 14.70 5.37 -15.16
CA THR A 195 13.76 6.01 -16.10
C THR A 195 12.74 4.99 -16.61
N THR A 196 11.56 5.48 -16.99
CA THR A 196 10.50 4.63 -17.53
C THR A 196 10.47 4.71 -19.05
N GLU A 197 10.53 3.57 -19.70
CA GLU A 197 10.32 3.40 -21.12
C GLU A 197 8.89 2.95 -21.39
N VAL A 198 8.30 3.47 -22.49
CA VAL A 198 6.97 3.10 -22.95
C VAL A 198 7.11 2.25 -24.23
N ILE A 199 6.62 1.03 -24.16
CA ILE A 199 6.63 0.09 -25.28
C ILE A 199 5.19 -0.14 -25.74
N PRO A 200 4.84 0.23 -26.99
CA PRO A 200 3.51 -0.03 -27.52
C PRO A 200 3.32 -1.54 -27.75
N VAL A 201 2.14 -2.04 -27.42
CA VAL A 201 1.81 -3.45 -27.49
C VAL A 201 0.51 -3.64 -28.29
N ASP A 202 0.58 -4.33 -29.40
CA ASP A 202 -0.60 -4.82 -30.12
C ASP A 202 -1.06 -6.14 -29.47
N ILE A 203 -2.01 -6.03 -28.57
CA ILE A 203 -2.53 -7.19 -27.82
C ILE A 203 -3.21 -8.17 -28.76
N LYS A 204 -3.98 -7.68 -29.74
CA LYS A 204 -4.67 -8.54 -30.70
C LYS A 204 -3.67 -9.41 -31.45
N ALA A 205 -2.66 -8.80 -32.09
CA ALA A 205 -1.65 -9.51 -32.85
C ALA A 205 -0.86 -10.51 -32.00
N ILE A 206 -0.56 -10.19 -30.74
CA ILE A 206 0.11 -11.11 -29.80
C ILE A 206 -0.80 -12.28 -29.45
N MET A 207 -2.08 -12.05 -29.11
CA MET A 207 -2.99 -13.12 -28.74
C MET A 207 -3.33 -14.03 -29.92
N ASP A 208 -3.49 -13.49 -31.12
CA ASP A 208 -3.73 -14.23 -32.37
C ASP A 208 -2.47 -14.98 -32.87
N GLY A 209 -1.30 -14.66 -32.34
CA GLY A 209 -0.02 -15.26 -32.75
C GLY A 209 0.56 -14.71 -34.06
N THR A 210 0.05 -13.59 -34.56
CA THR A 210 0.50 -12.92 -35.77
C THR A 210 1.67 -11.95 -35.52
N SER A 211 1.95 -11.61 -34.26
CA SER A 211 3.09 -10.79 -33.83
C SER A 211 3.97 -11.55 -32.83
N GLN A 212 5.23 -11.13 -32.75
CA GLN A 212 6.16 -11.66 -31.78
C GLN A 212 5.67 -11.33 -30.34
N ASN A 213 5.63 -12.35 -29.49
CA ASN A 213 5.29 -12.18 -28.09
C ASN A 213 6.42 -11.45 -27.34
N ILE A 214 6.08 -10.44 -26.55
CA ILE A 214 7.05 -9.61 -25.85
C ILE A 214 7.46 -10.30 -24.57
N ILE A 215 8.77 -10.46 -24.36
CA ILE A 215 9.35 -10.96 -23.11
C ILE A 215 9.26 -9.85 -22.04
N LEU A 216 8.70 -10.20 -20.88
CA LEU A 216 8.55 -9.30 -19.75
C LEU A 216 9.81 -9.26 -18.91
N ALA A 217 10.07 -8.11 -18.35
CA ALA A 217 11.12 -7.85 -17.36
C ALA A 217 10.52 -7.55 -15.98
N LYS A 218 11.35 -7.66 -14.97
CA LYS A 218 10.99 -7.32 -13.59
C LYS A 218 10.45 -5.88 -13.50
N ASN A 219 9.37 -5.70 -12.76
CA ASN A 219 8.64 -4.45 -12.55
C ASN A 219 7.92 -3.91 -13.79
N ASP A 220 7.82 -4.68 -14.86
CA ASP A 220 6.99 -4.29 -16.00
C ASP A 220 5.53 -4.11 -15.57
N ILE A 221 4.89 -3.07 -16.12
CA ILE A 221 3.47 -2.79 -15.93
C ILE A 221 2.81 -2.80 -17.30
N LEU A 222 1.93 -3.77 -17.54
CA LEU A 222 1.12 -3.83 -18.75
C LEU A 222 -0.22 -3.14 -18.48
N TYR A 223 -0.49 -2.07 -19.22
CA TYR A 223 -1.77 -1.37 -19.17
C TYR A 223 -2.55 -1.61 -20.47
N ILE A 224 -3.74 -2.17 -20.32
CA ILE A 224 -4.68 -2.43 -21.42
C ILE A 224 -5.86 -1.49 -21.23
N PRO A 225 -6.00 -0.42 -22.04
CA PRO A 225 -7.09 0.52 -21.87
C PRO A 225 -8.44 -0.12 -22.25
N SER A 226 -9.51 0.38 -21.63
CA SER A 226 -10.88 0.14 -22.12
C SER A 226 -11.18 1.04 -23.30
N ILE A 227 -12.01 0.59 -24.25
CA ILE A 227 -12.57 1.45 -25.29
C ILE A 227 -13.34 2.63 -24.69
N HIS A 228 -13.93 2.44 -23.52
CA HIS A 228 -14.68 3.47 -22.81
C HIS A 228 -13.78 4.53 -22.17
N ASP A 229 -12.53 4.21 -21.86
CA ASP A 229 -11.53 5.18 -21.40
C ASP A 229 -11.03 6.10 -22.54
N LEU A 230 -11.18 5.67 -23.78
CA LEU A 230 -10.68 6.36 -24.96
C LEU A 230 -11.77 7.15 -25.69
N GLU A 231 -13.04 6.84 -25.45
CA GLU A 231 -14.19 7.51 -26.00
C GLU A 231 -14.89 8.33 -24.90
N ASP A 232 -14.90 9.64 -25.08
CA ASP A 232 -15.77 10.50 -24.31
C ASP A 232 -17.21 10.29 -24.78
N ARG A 233 -17.96 9.42 -24.10
CA ARG A 233 -19.36 9.15 -24.40
C ARG A 233 -20.26 10.34 -24.11
N GLY A 234 -19.77 11.33 -23.34
CA GLY A 234 -20.51 12.47 -22.89
C GLY A 234 -21.63 12.14 -21.93
N ASP A 235 -22.17 13.17 -21.34
CA ASP A 235 -23.36 13.11 -20.49
C ASP A 235 -24.53 13.80 -21.20
N VAL A 236 -25.73 13.55 -20.74
CA VAL A 236 -26.92 14.36 -21.03
C VAL A 236 -27.32 15.12 -19.77
N VAL A 237 -27.70 16.37 -19.93
CA VAL A 237 -28.05 17.25 -18.79
C VAL A 237 -29.52 17.55 -18.81
N ILE A 238 -30.19 17.47 -17.65
CA ILE A 238 -31.56 17.89 -17.49
C ILE A 238 -31.68 19.00 -16.46
N HIS A 239 -32.32 20.09 -16.85
CA HIS A 239 -32.55 21.26 -16.04
C HIS A 239 -34.04 21.38 -15.71
N GLY A 240 -34.40 22.37 -14.90
CA GLY A 240 -35.79 22.77 -14.60
C GLY A 240 -36.48 21.93 -13.53
N GLU A 241 -37.80 21.85 -13.63
CA GLU A 241 -38.66 21.30 -12.59
C GLU A 241 -38.81 19.78 -12.68
N VAL A 242 -37.67 19.07 -12.53
CA VAL A 242 -37.59 17.61 -12.33
C VAL A 242 -37.19 17.30 -10.90
N ALA A 243 -37.42 16.10 -10.44
CA ALA A 243 -37.08 15.73 -9.04
C ALA A 243 -35.59 15.90 -8.75
N LYS A 244 -34.73 15.55 -9.71
CA LYS A 244 -33.26 15.65 -9.59
C LYS A 244 -32.67 16.21 -10.89
N PRO A 245 -32.62 17.53 -11.05
CA PRO A 245 -31.91 18.14 -12.17
C PRO A 245 -30.41 17.94 -12.00
N ASP A 246 -29.78 17.26 -12.95
CA ASP A 246 -28.35 16.92 -12.90
C ASP A 246 -27.85 16.46 -14.28
N SER A 247 -26.55 16.12 -14.35
CA SER A 247 -25.91 15.45 -15.48
C SER A 247 -26.05 13.92 -15.31
N TYR A 248 -26.46 13.25 -16.37
CA TYR A 248 -26.66 11.80 -16.41
C TYR A 248 -25.77 11.17 -17.49
N PRO A 249 -25.10 10.03 -17.20
CA PRO A 249 -24.32 9.34 -18.21
C PRO A 249 -25.19 8.96 -19.42
N TYR A 250 -24.71 9.29 -20.63
CA TYR A 250 -25.38 8.89 -21.84
C TYR A 250 -25.34 7.39 -22.05
N ALA A 251 -26.47 6.81 -22.46
CA ALA A 251 -26.58 5.42 -22.89
C ALA A 251 -27.12 5.35 -24.32
N ASP A 252 -26.67 4.36 -25.11
CA ASP A 252 -27.16 4.16 -26.45
C ASP A 252 -28.68 3.96 -26.47
N ASN A 253 -29.35 4.63 -27.39
CA ASN A 253 -30.83 4.65 -27.54
C ASN A 253 -31.59 5.28 -26.37
N MET A 254 -30.92 6.04 -25.49
CA MET A 254 -31.60 6.78 -24.43
C MET A 254 -32.57 7.79 -25.02
N THR A 255 -33.82 7.74 -24.60
CA THR A 255 -34.85 8.68 -25.03
C THR A 255 -35.02 9.83 -24.05
N LEU A 256 -35.75 10.88 -24.48
CA LEU A 256 -36.11 11.99 -23.58
C LEU A 256 -36.93 11.49 -22.38
N GLU A 257 -37.84 10.53 -22.64
CA GLU A 257 -38.66 9.90 -21.61
C GLU A 257 -37.79 9.13 -20.56
N ASP A 258 -36.76 8.41 -21.02
CA ASP A 258 -35.83 7.68 -20.14
C ASP A 258 -35.08 8.64 -19.22
N LEU A 259 -34.64 9.79 -19.78
CA LEU A 259 -33.94 10.80 -19.00
C LEU A 259 -34.85 11.44 -17.92
N VAL A 260 -36.09 11.72 -18.25
CA VAL A 260 -37.08 12.25 -17.30
C VAL A 260 -37.33 11.26 -16.18
N ILE A 261 -37.44 9.96 -16.50
CA ILE A 261 -37.63 8.89 -15.52
C ILE A 261 -36.39 8.80 -14.61
N GLN A 262 -35.18 8.83 -15.18
CA GLN A 262 -33.94 8.79 -14.38
C GLN A 262 -33.80 10.00 -13.46
N ALA A 263 -34.27 11.17 -13.90
CA ALA A 263 -34.32 12.38 -13.09
C ALA A 263 -35.39 12.33 -11.99
N GLY A 264 -36.13 11.21 -11.86
CA GLY A 264 -37.15 11.00 -10.83
C GLY A 264 -38.52 11.60 -11.18
N GLY A 265 -38.75 11.95 -12.45
CA GLY A 265 -40.00 12.51 -12.94
C GLY A 265 -40.12 14.03 -12.79
N LEU A 266 -41.25 14.54 -13.25
CA LEU A 266 -41.56 15.95 -13.20
C LEU A 266 -42.11 16.36 -11.83
N ARG A 267 -41.78 17.56 -11.38
CA ARG A 267 -42.43 18.19 -10.21
C ARG A 267 -43.77 18.79 -10.58
N GLU A 268 -44.59 19.09 -9.61
CA GLU A 268 -45.92 19.67 -9.79
C GLU A 268 -45.90 21.00 -10.59
N ALA A 269 -44.84 21.79 -10.43
CA ALA A 269 -44.68 23.07 -11.13
C ALA A 269 -44.11 22.95 -12.56
N ALA A 270 -43.80 21.73 -13.03
CA ALA A 270 -43.19 21.51 -14.32
C ALA A 270 -44.15 21.80 -15.47
N SER A 271 -43.64 22.46 -16.50
CA SER A 271 -44.41 22.66 -17.74
C SER A 271 -44.38 21.36 -18.56
N VAL A 272 -45.56 20.86 -18.88
CA VAL A 272 -45.72 19.73 -19.82
C VAL A 272 -45.97 20.21 -21.27
N VAL A 273 -46.16 21.49 -21.45
CA VAL A 273 -46.47 22.08 -22.77
C VAL A 273 -45.21 22.33 -23.59
N ARG A 274 -44.09 22.54 -22.94
CA ARG A 274 -42.83 22.82 -23.63
C ARG A 274 -41.63 22.20 -22.88
N VAL A 275 -40.91 21.36 -23.59
CA VAL A 275 -39.61 20.84 -23.25
C VAL A 275 -38.66 21.07 -24.42
N ASP A 276 -37.58 21.76 -24.16
CA ASP A 276 -36.59 22.07 -25.19
C ASP A 276 -35.36 21.17 -25.01
N VAL A 277 -34.91 20.52 -26.09
CA VAL A 277 -33.65 19.79 -26.15
C VAL A 277 -32.67 20.57 -27.00
N SER A 278 -31.61 21.07 -26.39
CA SER A 278 -30.51 21.75 -27.05
C SER A 278 -29.43 20.75 -27.42
N ARG A 279 -29.18 20.60 -28.72
CA ARG A 279 -28.18 19.68 -29.26
C ARG A 279 -27.04 20.44 -29.91
N ARG A 280 -25.79 20.13 -29.52
CA ARG A 280 -24.60 20.69 -30.13
C ARG A 280 -24.38 20.08 -31.52
N ILE A 281 -24.21 20.91 -32.54
CA ILE A 281 -23.84 20.45 -33.86
C ILE A 281 -22.31 20.25 -33.87
N LYS A 282 -21.85 18.98 -33.89
CA LYS A 282 -20.44 18.62 -34.09
C LYS A 282 -20.24 18.41 -35.59
N ASN A 283 -19.38 19.20 -36.23
CA ASN A 283 -18.91 18.93 -37.58
C ASN A 283 -17.36 18.79 -37.55
N PRO A 284 -16.83 17.64 -37.16
CA PRO A 284 -15.39 17.43 -36.96
C PRO A 284 -14.59 17.50 -38.27
N HIS A 285 -15.24 17.46 -39.42
CA HIS A 285 -14.61 17.53 -40.74
C HIS A 285 -14.78 18.86 -41.45
N SER A 286 -15.47 19.85 -40.83
CA SER A 286 -15.64 21.15 -41.39
C SER A 286 -14.43 22.04 -41.16
N THR A 287 -13.79 22.50 -42.22
CA THR A 287 -12.74 23.53 -42.17
C THR A 287 -13.31 24.93 -42.27
N VAL A 288 -14.64 25.07 -42.37
CA VAL A 288 -15.36 26.34 -42.46
C VAL A 288 -16.11 26.59 -41.14
N ASN A 289 -15.96 27.76 -40.58
CA ASN A 289 -16.77 28.19 -39.44
C ASN A 289 -18.24 28.21 -39.83
N SER A 290 -19.06 27.45 -39.11
CA SER A 290 -20.53 27.50 -39.24
C SER A 290 -21.07 28.42 -38.18
N ASP A 291 -21.99 29.33 -38.57
CA ASP A 291 -22.71 30.21 -37.66
C ASP A 291 -23.73 29.45 -36.79
N THR A 292 -24.02 28.17 -37.14
CA THR A 292 -24.95 27.32 -36.41
C THR A 292 -24.17 26.40 -35.48
N ILE A 293 -24.19 26.69 -34.18
CA ILE A 293 -23.48 25.94 -33.12
C ILE A 293 -24.36 24.91 -32.42
N GLY A 294 -25.68 25.03 -32.54
CA GLY A 294 -26.64 24.12 -31.91
C GLY A 294 -28.00 24.13 -32.60
N GLN A 295 -28.76 23.08 -32.31
CA GLN A 295 -30.14 22.93 -32.77
C GLN A 295 -31.03 22.72 -31.55
N ILE A 296 -32.19 23.39 -31.52
CA ILE A 296 -33.18 23.24 -30.46
C ILE A 296 -34.35 22.44 -31.02
N TYR A 297 -34.70 21.38 -30.32
CA TYR A 297 -35.92 20.60 -30.57
C TYR A 297 -36.89 20.89 -29.44
N THR A 298 -38.14 21.28 -29.82
CA THR A 298 -39.18 21.60 -28.84
C THR A 298 -40.26 20.54 -28.89
N PHE A 299 -40.61 20.02 -27.72
CA PHE A 299 -41.64 18.99 -27.54
C PHE A 299 -42.65 19.43 -26.50
N SER A 300 -43.81 18.75 -26.50
CA SER A 300 -44.74 18.72 -25.37
C SER A 300 -44.80 17.31 -24.82
N LEU A 301 -45.04 17.16 -23.52
CA LEU A 301 -45.20 15.87 -22.84
C LEU A 301 -46.68 15.60 -22.56
N LYS A 302 -47.13 14.41 -22.93
CA LYS A 302 -48.45 13.88 -22.55
C LYS A 302 -48.39 13.19 -21.20
N GLU A 303 -49.56 12.84 -20.70
CA GLU A 303 -49.69 12.04 -19.50
C GLU A 303 -48.90 10.72 -19.64
N GLY A 304 -48.10 10.37 -18.62
CA GLY A 304 -47.18 9.24 -18.66
C GLY A 304 -45.79 9.56 -19.24
N PHE A 305 -45.43 10.86 -19.36
CA PHE A 305 -44.15 11.36 -19.89
C PHE A 305 -43.89 11.04 -21.37
N ILE A 306 -44.93 10.77 -22.15
CA ILE A 306 -44.82 10.46 -23.57
C ILE A 306 -44.62 11.75 -24.37
N VAL A 307 -43.57 11.84 -25.18
CA VAL A 307 -43.28 12.96 -26.08
C VAL A 307 -44.35 13.01 -27.17
N ASP A 308 -45.05 14.16 -27.27
CA ASP A 308 -46.09 14.36 -28.31
C ASP A 308 -45.45 14.64 -29.66
N GLY A 309 -45.93 13.93 -30.69
CA GLY A 309 -45.51 14.10 -32.08
C GLY A 309 -44.28 13.29 -32.50
N THR A 310 -43.38 12.98 -31.58
CA THR A 310 -42.18 12.15 -31.88
C THR A 310 -41.88 11.24 -30.71
N PRO A 311 -42.70 10.21 -30.45
CA PRO A 311 -42.46 9.24 -29.37
C PRO A 311 -41.10 8.60 -29.54
N GLY A 312 -40.33 8.48 -28.41
CA GLY A 312 -39.00 7.88 -28.44
C GLY A 312 -37.94 8.76 -29.09
N PHE A 313 -38.00 10.07 -28.89
CA PHE A 313 -36.91 10.96 -29.33
C PHE A 313 -35.60 10.58 -28.67
N VAL A 314 -34.67 10.08 -29.49
CA VAL A 314 -33.36 9.60 -29.01
C VAL A 314 -32.43 10.76 -28.78
N LEU A 315 -31.96 10.86 -27.55
CA LEU A 315 -30.94 11.82 -27.12
C LEU A 315 -29.58 11.48 -27.73
N GLN A 316 -28.72 12.46 -27.80
CA GLN A 316 -27.33 12.31 -28.18
C GLN A 316 -26.43 12.79 -27.04
N PRO A 317 -25.15 12.34 -27.01
CA PRO A 317 -24.18 12.85 -26.03
C PRO A 317 -24.12 14.37 -26.05
N TYR A 318 -24.10 14.96 -24.86
CA TYR A 318 -24.09 16.41 -24.61
C TYR A 318 -25.38 17.15 -24.97
N ASP A 319 -26.52 16.46 -25.15
CA ASP A 319 -27.80 17.10 -25.21
C ASP A 319 -28.16 17.72 -23.85
N GLU A 320 -28.72 18.92 -23.86
CA GLU A 320 -29.23 19.61 -22.68
C GLU A 320 -30.72 19.75 -22.78
N VAL A 321 -31.45 19.34 -21.76
CA VAL A 321 -32.92 19.36 -21.69
C VAL A 321 -33.37 20.43 -20.70
N TYR A 322 -34.34 21.27 -21.12
CA TYR A 322 -34.88 22.39 -20.33
C TYR A 322 -36.36 22.31 -20.16
#